data_d31c131603bd06b1a82a65233239e353
#
_entry.id   d31c131603bd06b1a82a65233239e353
#
_cell.length_a   1.000
_cell.length_b   1.000
_cell.length_c   1.000
_cell.angle_alpha   90.00
_cell.angle_beta   90.00
_cell.angle_gamma   90.00
#
_symmetry.space_group_name_H-M   'P 1'
#
loop_
_entity.id
_entity.type
_entity.pdbx_description
1 polymer ?
#
loop_
_entity_poly.entity_id
_entity_poly.type
_entity_poly.pdbx_seq_one_letter_code
_entity_poly.pdbx_strand_id
1 'polypeptide(L)'
;MEILKEQYQKEVVPALMKKFNYKSVMEVPKLEKIVINVGLGDMKDNPKALDNTINDLKIITGQTPIVTKAKKAIAAFKIREGVNIGCKVTLRGENMYVFLEKLIRISLPRVKDFRGVSNKAFDGRGNYTLGIKEQLIFPEIEYDKIDKIRGMDIIFVTTAKTDEEAKELLSLLGMPFQN
;
A
#
# COMPACT_ATOMS: atom_id res chain seq x y z
N MET A 1 -3.36 -16.82 10.66
CA MET A 1 -2.03 -16.29 10.37
C MET A 1 -1.95 -14.88 10.95
N GLU A 2 -1.40 -14.73 12.13
CA GLU A 2 -1.26 -13.43 12.81
C GLU A 2 0.21 -13.06 13.05
N ILE A 3 1.10 -13.60 12.20
CA ILE A 3 2.56 -13.59 12.45
C ILE A 3 3.09 -12.16 12.59
N LEU A 4 2.73 -11.24 11.70
CA LEU A 4 3.24 -9.86 11.77
C LEU A 4 2.64 -9.04 12.92
N LYS A 5 1.37 -9.26 13.28
CA LYS A 5 0.75 -8.59 14.43
C LYS A 5 1.38 -9.03 15.75
N GLU A 6 1.63 -10.33 15.88
CA GLU A 6 2.36 -10.86 17.04
C GLU A 6 3.81 -10.38 17.07
N GLN A 7 4.49 -10.38 15.92
CA GLN A 7 5.85 -9.86 15.80
C GLN A 7 5.92 -8.38 16.21
N TYR A 8 4.94 -7.57 15.78
CA TYR A 8 4.85 -6.18 16.20
C TYR A 8 4.81 -6.07 17.73
N GLN A 9 3.96 -6.84 18.39
CA GLN A 9 3.80 -6.76 19.85
C GLN A 9 5.01 -7.30 20.61
N LYS A 10 5.61 -8.41 20.15
CA LYS A 10 6.67 -9.12 20.89
C LYS A 10 8.07 -8.59 20.61
N GLU A 11 8.33 -8.12 19.40
CA GLU A 11 9.68 -7.75 18.93
C GLU A 11 9.81 -6.26 18.59
N VAL A 12 8.86 -5.72 17.82
CA VAL A 12 8.96 -4.36 17.28
C VAL A 12 8.77 -3.30 18.36
N VAL A 13 7.76 -3.45 19.22
CA VAL A 13 7.48 -2.51 20.30
C VAL A 13 8.66 -2.37 21.27
N PRO A 14 9.26 -3.45 21.81
CA PRO A 14 10.42 -3.33 22.70
C PRO A 14 11.65 -2.73 22.00
N ALA A 15 11.88 -3.07 20.72
CA ALA A 15 13.00 -2.53 19.95
C ALA A 15 12.88 -1.02 19.73
N LEU A 16 11.70 -0.53 19.35
CA LEU A 16 11.40 0.89 19.16
C LEU A 16 11.49 1.67 20.48
N MET A 17 10.96 1.12 21.58
CA MET A 17 11.08 1.73 22.90
C MET A 17 12.54 1.95 23.31
N LYS A 18 13.38 0.96 23.06
CA LYS A 18 14.82 1.04 23.36
C LYS A 18 15.55 2.05 22.49
N LYS A 19 15.21 2.09 21.18
CA LYS A 19 15.91 2.95 20.20
C LYS A 19 15.59 4.42 20.37
N PHE A 20 14.31 4.75 20.58
CA PHE A 20 13.82 6.14 20.67
C PHE A 20 13.54 6.60 22.10
N ASN A 21 13.80 5.77 23.13
CA ASN A 21 13.61 6.09 24.54
C ASN A 21 12.21 6.62 24.87
N TYR A 22 11.15 5.98 24.35
CA TYR A 22 9.78 6.35 24.67
C TYR A 22 9.47 6.12 26.14
N LYS A 23 8.69 7.02 26.74
CA LYS A 23 8.28 6.95 28.16
C LYS A 23 7.13 5.98 28.39
N SER A 24 6.30 5.78 27.38
CA SER A 24 5.13 4.92 27.43
C SER A 24 5.02 4.04 26.19
N VAL A 25 4.49 2.83 26.36
CA VAL A 25 4.17 1.93 25.25
C VAL A 25 3.15 2.57 24.28
N MET A 26 2.31 3.48 24.75
CA MET A 26 1.34 4.19 23.93
C MET A 26 1.96 5.23 22.98
N GLU A 27 3.22 5.63 23.19
CA GLU A 27 3.96 6.52 22.31
C GLU A 27 4.58 5.79 21.12
N VAL A 28 4.73 4.47 21.21
CA VAL A 28 5.37 3.66 20.16
C VAL A 28 4.56 3.76 18.86
N PRO A 29 5.21 4.09 17.73
CA PRO A 29 4.53 4.17 16.46
C PRO A 29 3.95 2.82 16.05
N LYS A 30 2.77 2.86 15.48
CA LYS A 30 2.05 1.71 14.96
C LYS A 30 1.54 1.97 13.57
N LEU A 31 1.34 0.92 12.80
CA LEU A 31 0.67 1.00 11.51
C LEU A 31 -0.83 1.23 11.76
N GLU A 32 -1.39 2.30 11.19
CA GLU A 32 -2.79 2.67 11.37
C GLU A 32 -3.66 2.07 10.27
N LYS A 33 -3.23 2.23 9.01
CA LYS A 33 -3.93 1.72 7.83
C LYS A 33 -2.98 1.59 6.65
N ILE A 34 -3.37 0.76 5.68
CA ILE A 34 -2.77 0.70 4.35
C ILE A 34 -3.83 1.12 3.34
N VAL A 35 -3.51 2.08 2.50
CA VAL A 35 -4.37 2.53 1.41
C VAL A 35 -3.75 2.10 0.09
N ILE A 36 -4.52 1.40 -0.74
CA ILE A 36 -4.11 1.03 -2.09
C ILE A 36 -4.94 1.84 -3.05
N ASN A 37 -4.29 2.55 -3.96
CA ASN A 37 -4.93 3.37 -4.97
C ASN A 37 -4.49 2.96 -6.37
N VAL A 38 -5.44 2.90 -7.28
CA VAL A 38 -5.19 2.68 -8.72
C VAL A 38 -5.83 3.82 -9.50
N GLY A 39 -5.01 4.58 -10.20
CA GLY A 39 -5.47 5.63 -11.11
C GLY A 39 -5.81 5.03 -12.48
N LEU A 40 -6.97 5.36 -13.02
CA LEU A 40 -7.47 4.89 -14.30
C LEU A 40 -7.58 6.04 -15.30
N GLY A 41 -6.44 6.39 -15.91
CA GLY A 41 -6.40 7.42 -16.95
C GLY A 41 -7.03 7.00 -18.27
N ASP A 42 -7.17 5.70 -18.51
CA ASP A 42 -7.61 5.07 -19.75
C ASP A 42 -9.12 4.71 -19.77
N MET A 43 -9.89 5.12 -18.78
CA MET A 43 -11.33 4.80 -18.68
C MET A 43 -12.17 5.29 -19.85
N LYS A 44 -11.72 6.32 -20.56
CA LYS A 44 -12.44 6.85 -21.75
C LYS A 44 -12.43 5.87 -22.89
N ASP A 45 -11.29 5.19 -23.06
CA ASP A 45 -11.05 4.26 -24.17
C ASP A 45 -11.49 2.83 -23.81
N ASN A 46 -11.54 2.53 -22.51
CA ASN A 46 -11.93 1.22 -21.99
C ASN A 46 -12.89 1.34 -20.79
N PRO A 47 -14.21 1.36 -21.01
CA PRO A 47 -15.19 1.45 -19.92
C PRO A 47 -15.13 0.28 -18.93
N LYS A 48 -14.70 -0.89 -19.37
CA LYS A 48 -14.55 -2.09 -18.52
C LYS A 48 -13.30 -2.04 -17.62
N ALA A 49 -12.40 -1.09 -17.85
CA ALA A 49 -11.17 -0.96 -17.08
C ALA A 49 -11.45 -0.79 -15.58
N LEU A 50 -12.50 -0.07 -15.22
CA LEU A 50 -12.91 0.13 -13.85
C LEU A 50 -13.34 -1.18 -13.18
N ASP A 51 -14.24 -1.91 -13.83
CA ASP A 51 -14.78 -3.16 -13.29
C ASP A 51 -13.68 -4.22 -13.13
N ASN A 52 -12.80 -4.32 -14.11
CA ASN A 52 -11.65 -5.22 -14.05
C ASN A 52 -10.72 -4.85 -12.90
N THR A 53 -10.40 -3.55 -12.72
CA THR A 53 -9.54 -3.08 -11.62
C THR A 53 -10.21 -3.28 -10.25
N ILE A 54 -11.51 -3.07 -10.14
CA ILE A 54 -12.26 -3.36 -8.91
C ILE A 54 -12.15 -4.84 -8.56
N ASN A 55 -12.29 -5.71 -9.55
CA ASN A 55 -12.19 -7.15 -9.36
C ASN A 55 -10.77 -7.56 -8.95
N ASP A 56 -9.74 -7.04 -9.61
CA ASP A 56 -8.34 -7.29 -9.26
C ASP A 56 -8.03 -6.88 -7.81
N LEU A 57 -8.41 -5.66 -7.42
CA LEU A 57 -8.21 -5.19 -6.05
C LEU A 57 -9.01 -6.01 -5.03
N LYS A 58 -10.21 -6.46 -5.36
CA LYS A 58 -11.01 -7.33 -4.50
C LYS A 58 -10.32 -8.67 -4.28
N ILE A 59 -9.74 -9.25 -5.32
CA ILE A 59 -8.98 -10.50 -5.24
C ILE A 59 -7.72 -10.32 -4.40
N ILE A 60 -6.97 -9.24 -4.62
CA ILE A 60 -5.71 -8.95 -3.91
C ILE A 60 -5.96 -8.69 -2.42
N THR A 61 -6.99 -7.91 -2.07
CA THR A 61 -7.20 -7.40 -0.70
C THR A 61 -8.28 -8.13 0.07
N GLY A 62 -9.15 -8.88 -0.61
CA GLY A 62 -10.35 -9.48 0.00
C GLY A 62 -11.43 -8.47 0.35
N GLN A 63 -11.27 -7.19 0.01
CA GLN A 63 -12.20 -6.11 0.33
C GLN A 63 -12.62 -5.36 -0.93
N THR A 64 -13.89 -4.96 -1.02
CA THR A 64 -14.41 -4.22 -2.16
C THR A 64 -13.86 -2.80 -2.19
N PRO A 65 -13.21 -2.36 -3.30
CA PRO A 65 -12.70 -1.00 -3.44
C PRO A 65 -13.84 0.02 -3.57
N ILE A 66 -13.50 1.27 -3.27
CA ILE A 66 -14.36 2.42 -3.48
C ILE A 66 -13.90 3.12 -4.76
N VAL A 67 -14.85 3.44 -5.64
CA VAL A 67 -14.59 4.21 -6.86
C VAL A 67 -14.32 5.67 -6.49
N THR A 68 -13.23 6.23 -7.03
CA THR A 68 -12.86 7.62 -6.85
C THR A 68 -13.30 8.46 -8.03
N LYS A 69 -13.91 9.62 -7.75
CA LYS A 69 -14.45 10.54 -8.75
C LYS A 69 -13.64 11.83 -8.80
N ALA A 70 -13.58 12.44 -9.97
CA ALA A 70 -12.96 13.74 -10.17
C ALA A 70 -13.73 14.83 -9.39
N LYS A 71 -13.00 15.61 -8.60
CA LYS A 71 -13.57 16.74 -7.83
C LYS A 71 -13.72 18.02 -8.65
N LYS A 72 -12.91 18.17 -9.69
CA LYS A 72 -12.90 19.35 -10.57
C LYS A 72 -12.74 18.90 -12.02
N ALA A 73 -13.32 19.69 -12.94
CA ALA A 73 -13.08 19.53 -14.35
C ALA A 73 -11.68 20.03 -14.75
N ILE A 74 -10.94 19.24 -15.54
CA ILE A 74 -9.63 19.62 -16.06
C ILE A 74 -9.62 19.39 -17.57
N ALA A 75 -9.67 20.49 -18.34
CA ALA A 75 -9.78 20.45 -19.79
C ALA A 75 -8.58 19.77 -20.46
N ALA A 76 -7.36 20.00 -19.96
CA ALA A 76 -6.13 19.38 -20.48
C ALA A 76 -6.19 17.84 -20.48
N PHE A 77 -6.81 17.25 -19.47
CA PHE A 77 -7.00 15.80 -19.37
C PHE A 77 -8.39 15.35 -19.87
N LYS A 78 -9.20 16.27 -20.40
CA LYS A 78 -10.57 16.02 -20.84
C LYS A 78 -11.44 15.34 -19.76
N ILE A 79 -11.22 15.68 -18.49
CA ILE A 79 -11.93 15.15 -17.32
C ILE A 79 -13.01 16.16 -16.92
N ARG A 80 -14.25 15.68 -16.72
CA ARG A 80 -15.34 16.44 -16.13
C ARG A 80 -15.50 16.09 -14.65
N GLU A 81 -16.05 17.02 -13.88
CA GLU A 81 -16.42 16.78 -12.49
C GLU A 81 -17.39 15.58 -12.39
N GLY A 82 -17.20 14.74 -11.38
CA GLY A 82 -18.02 13.55 -11.13
C GLY A 82 -17.66 12.31 -11.96
N VAL A 83 -16.76 12.42 -12.93
CA VAL A 83 -16.29 11.25 -13.71
C VAL A 83 -15.44 10.34 -12.84
N ASN A 84 -15.63 9.03 -12.96
CA ASN A 84 -14.80 8.03 -12.29
C ASN A 84 -13.37 8.12 -12.83
N ILE A 85 -12.37 8.20 -11.95
CA ILE A 85 -10.95 8.35 -12.31
C ILE A 85 -10.05 7.26 -11.73
N GLY A 86 -10.60 6.40 -10.90
CA GLY A 86 -9.83 5.34 -10.28
C GLY A 86 -10.62 4.62 -9.19
N CYS A 87 -9.92 3.81 -8.44
CA CYS A 87 -10.46 3.15 -7.27
C CYS A 87 -9.42 3.04 -6.16
N LYS A 88 -9.88 2.94 -4.94
CA LYS A 88 -9.03 2.77 -3.75
C LYS A 88 -9.64 1.79 -2.77
N VAL A 89 -8.79 1.16 -1.99
CA VAL A 89 -9.18 0.33 -0.85
C VAL A 89 -8.37 0.73 0.37
N THR A 90 -9.00 0.73 1.53
CA THR A 90 -8.36 1.03 2.81
C THR A 90 -8.43 -0.20 3.69
N LEU A 91 -7.27 -0.71 4.09
CA LEU A 91 -7.12 -1.88 4.94
C LEU A 91 -6.75 -1.45 6.36
N ARG A 92 -7.41 -2.03 7.36
CA ARG A 92 -7.15 -1.83 8.80
C ARG A 92 -7.19 -3.15 9.54
N GLY A 93 -6.64 -3.15 10.76
CA GLY A 93 -6.69 -4.32 11.65
C GLY A 93 -5.98 -5.54 11.07
N GLU A 94 -6.61 -6.68 11.16
CA GLU A 94 -6.03 -7.96 10.72
C GLU A 94 -5.77 -8.01 9.22
N ASN A 95 -6.72 -7.55 8.42
CA ASN A 95 -6.57 -7.52 6.95
C ASN A 95 -5.35 -6.71 6.50
N MET A 96 -5.04 -5.63 7.22
CA MET A 96 -3.86 -4.81 6.97
C MET A 96 -2.57 -5.60 7.20
N TYR A 97 -2.46 -6.34 8.30
CA TYR A 97 -1.27 -7.14 8.59
C TYR A 97 -1.13 -8.34 7.66
N VAL A 98 -2.23 -9.00 7.31
CA VAL A 98 -2.23 -10.10 6.33
C VAL A 98 -1.77 -9.60 4.95
N PHE A 99 -2.26 -8.45 4.51
CA PHE A 99 -1.82 -7.84 3.26
C PHE A 99 -0.34 -7.46 3.29
N LEU A 100 0.12 -6.83 4.38
CA LEU A 100 1.52 -6.45 4.55
C LEU A 100 2.45 -7.67 4.51
N GLU A 101 2.09 -8.74 5.20
CA GLU A 101 2.87 -9.98 5.20
C GLU A 101 2.97 -10.58 3.78
N LYS A 102 1.86 -10.66 3.07
CA LYS A 102 1.82 -11.11 1.68
C LYS A 102 2.68 -10.23 0.77
N LEU A 103 2.57 -8.90 0.91
CA LEU A 103 3.36 -7.96 0.14
C LEU A 103 4.86 -8.17 0.34
N ILE A 104 5.32 -8.22 1.58
CA ILE A 104 6.75 -8.33 1.92
C ILE A 104 7.32 -9.70 1.52
N ARG A 105 6.63 -10.78 1.87
CA ARG A 105 7.18 -12.14 1.73
C ARG A 105 6.97 -12.77 0.36
N ILE A 106 5.92 -12.40 -0.33
CA ILE A 106 5.51 -13.05 -1.59
C ILE A 106 5.61 -12.11 -2.77
N SER A 107 4.99 -10.93 -2.68
CA SER A 107 4.81 -10.04 -3.84
C SER A 107 6.07 -9.26 -4.20
N LEU A 108 6.73 -8.63 -3.23
CA LEU A 108 7.96 -7.87 -3.51
C LEU A 108 9.10 -8.70 -4.12
N PRO A 109 9.39 -9.94 -3.66
CA PRO A 109 10.40 -10.78 -4.31
C PRO A 109 10.09 -11.13 -5.76
N ARG A 110 8.84 -11.02 -6.21
CA ARG A 110 8.42 -11.28 -7.60
C ARG A 110 8.59 -10.08 -8.54
N VAL A 111 8.91 -8.91 -8.00
CA VAL A 111 9.22 -7.73 -8.82
C VAL A 111 10.49 -7.98 -9.62
N LYS A 112 10.45 -7.68 -10.93
CA LYS A 112 11.64 -7.79 -11.80
C LYS A 112 12.75 -6.88 -11.29
N ASP A 113 13.97 -7.40 -11.25
CA ASP A 113 15.18 -6.68 -10.83
C ASP A 113 15.02 -6.00 -9.46
N PHE A 114 14.34 -6.68 -8.53
CA PHE A 114 14.08 -6.14 -7.22
C PHE A 114 15.39 -5.96 -6.42
N ARG A 115 15.68 -4.72 -6.03
CA ARG A 115 16.86 -4.32 -5.25
C ARG A 115 16.51 -3.68 -3.90
N GLY A 116 15.29 -3.85 -3.45
CA GLY A 116 14.73 -3.18 -2.28
C GLY A 116 13.81 -2.02 -2.67
N VAL A 117 13.06 -1.54 -1.68
CA VAL A 117 12.15 -0.40 -1.84
C VAL A 117 12.86 0.91 -1.49
N SER A 118 12.47 2.01 -2.11
CA SER A 118 13.09 3.32 -1.88
C SER A 118 13.00 3.73 -0.40
N ASN A 119 14.10 4.23 0.15
CA ASN A 119 14.14 4.79 1.50
C ASN A 119 13.78 6.29 1.57
N LYS A 120 13.44 6.93 0.43
CA LYS A 120 13.16 8.37 0.30
C LYS A 120 11.68 8.70 0.08
N ALA A 121 10.80 7.70 0.03
CA ALA A 121 9.39 7.88 -0.29
C ALA A 121 8.51 8.15 0.95
N PHE A 122 9.04 8.88 1.91
CA PHE A 122 8.33 9.37 3.10
C PHE A 122 7.82 10.80 2.89
N ASP A 123 6.73 11.14 3.56
CA ASP A 123 6.05 12.44 3.41
C ASP A 123 6.51 13.53 4.40
N GLY A 124 7.47 13.24 5.26
CA GLY A 124 7.91 14.12 6.34
C GLY A 124 7.12 13.99 7.64
N ARG A 125 6.07 13.17 7.66
CA ARG A 125 5.18 12.95 8.81
C ARG A 125 5.02 11.49 9.20
N GLY A 126 5.94 10.65 8.77
CA GLY A 126 5.94 9.24 9.12
C GLY A 126 5.04 8.35 8.26
N ASN A 127 4.58 8.79 7.10
CA ASN A 127 3.87 7.96 6.13
C ASN A 127 4.79 7.59 4.98
N TYR A 128 4.59 6.40 4.43
CA TYR A 128 5.42 5.87 3.35
C TYR A 128 4.56 5.47 2.15
N THR A 129 5.03 5.75 0.94
CA THR A 129 4.33 5.39 -0.29
C THR A 129 5.21 4.49 -1.15
N LEU A 130 4.68 3.35 -1.55
CA LEU A 130 5.31 2.39 -2.44
C LEU A 130 4.55 2.35 -3.77
N GLY A 131 5.21 2.71 -4.86
CA GLY A 131 4.68 2.55 -6.21
C GLY A 131 4.99 1.17 -6.77
N ILE A 132 3.98 0.44 -7.19
CA ILE A 132 4.07 -0.84 -7.89
C ILE A 132 3.71 -0.63 -9.35
N LYS A 133 4.55 -1.10 -10.26
CA LYS A 133 4.33 -0.92 -11.70
C LYS A 133 3.35 -1.92 -12.31
N GLU A 134 3.26 -3.11 -11.73
CA GLU A 134 2.52 -4.24 -12.30
C GLU A 134 1.74 -4.97 -11.20
N GLN A 135 0.42 -5.17 -11.39
CA GLN A 135 -0.39 -5.96 -10.46
C GLN A 135 -0.04 -7.45 -10.47
N LEU A 136 0.69 -7.92 -11.46
CA LEU A 136 1.09 -9.33 -11.62
C LEU A 136 2.05 -9.85 -10.54
N ILE A 137 2.61 -8.96 -9.72
CA ILE A 137 3.43 -9.38 -8.57
C ILE A 137 2.61 -10.13 -7.51
N PHE A 138 1.30 -9.91 -7.49
CA PHE A 138 0.39 -10.63 -6.60
C PHE A 138 0.05 -11.99 -7.20
N PRO A 139 0.27 -13.09 -6.45
CA PRO A 139 0.09 -14.46 -6.97
C PRO A 139 -1.36 -14.79 -7.33
N GLU A 140 -2.31 -14.07 -6.76
CA GLU A 140 -3.74 -14.27 -7.02
C GLU A 140 -4.19 -13.75 -8.39
N ILE A 141 -3.38 -12.90 -9.02
CA ILE A 141 -3.68 -12.33 -10.33
C ILE A 141 -3.06 -13.21 -11.41
N GLU A 142 -3.91 -13.76 -12.26
CA GLU A 142 -3.51 -14.58 -13.40
C GLU A 142 -3.32 -13.71 -14.64
N TYR A 143 -2.20 -13.89 -15.35
CA TYR A 143 -1.86 -13.12 -16.54
C TYR A 143 -2.95 -13.18 -17.63
N ASP A 144 -3.56 -14.35 -17.80
CA ASP A 144 -4.56 -14.59 -18.85
C ASP A 144 -5.91 -13.92 -18.59
N LYS A 145 -6.15 -13.47 -17.35
CA LYS A 145 -7.43 -12.86 -16.94
C LYS A 145 -7.39 -11.33 -16.88
N ILE A 146 -6.21 -10.73 -17.02
CA ILE A 146 -6.09 -9.27 -17.02
C ILE A 146 -6.30 -8.69 -18.41
N ASP A 147 -6.94 -7.53 -18.49
CA ASP A 147 -7.08 -6.76 -19.73
C ASP A 147 -5.84 -5.92 -20.05
N LYS A 148 -5.18 -5.39 -19.02
CA LYS A 148 -4.01 -4.53 -19.13
C LYS A 148 -3.18 -4.57 -17.85
N ILE A 149 -1.86 -4.47 -18.00
CA ILE A 149 -0.95 -4.25 -16.87
C ILE A 149 -1.17 -2.86 -16.30
N ARG A 150 -1.47 -2.77 -15.01
CA ARG A 150 -1.69 -1.52 -14.28
C ARG A 150 -0.81 -1.46 -13.04
N GLY A 151 -0.30 -0.26 -12.79
CA GLY A 151 0.38 0.05 -11.55
C GLY A 151 -0.60 0.44 -10.44
N MET A 152 -0.08 0.46 -9.23
CA MET A 152 -0.81 0.91 -8.05
C MET A 152 0.12 1.58 -7.06
N ASP A 153 -0.44 2.47 -6.24
CA ASP A 153 0.25 3.10 -5.12
C ASP A 153 -0.24 2.47 -3.81
N ILE A 154 0.70 2.02 -3.00
CA ILE A 154 0.43 1.44 -1.68
C ILE A 154 0.96 2.42 -0.64
N ILE A 155 0.06 3.00 0.15
CA ILE A 155 0.38 4.03 1.13
C ILE A 155 0.26 3.43 2.52
N PHE A 156 1.35 3.46 3.28
CA PHE A 156 1.42 3.03 4.67
C PHE A 156 1.27 4.23 5.57
N VAL A 157 0.14 4.32 6.27
CA VAL A 157 -0.14 5.38 7.22
C VAL A 157 0.19 4.88 8.62
N THR A 158 1.09 5.59 9.30
CA THR A 158 1.55 5.25 10.64
C THR A 158 1.21 6.36 11.64
N THR A 159 1.32 6.06 12.91
CA THR A 159 1.21 7.06 13.99
C THR A 159 2.55 7.69 14.35
N ALA A 160 3.61 7.40 13.61
CA ALA A 160 4.93 7.98 13.82
C ALA A 160 4.89 9.51 13.60
N LYS A 161 5.69 10.23 14.37
CA LYS A 161 5.80 11.69 14.26
C LYS A 161 6.86 12.10 13.25
N THR A 162 7.86 11.26 13.05
CA THR A 162 9.00 11.49 12.14
C THR A 162 9.16 10.34 11.14
N ASP A 163 9.81 10.63 10.02
CA ASP A 163 10.09 9.62 9.00
C ASP A 163 11.08 8.55 9.49
N GLU A 164 11.98 8.92 10.39
CA GLU A 164 12.93 7.98 11.00
C GLU A 164 12.23 6.92 11.84
N GLU A 165 11.26 7.33 12.65
CA GLU A 165 10.43 6.40 13.44
C GLU A 165 9.65 5.46 12.55
N ALA A 166 9.03 6.00 11.48
CA ALA A 166 8.27 5.20 10.52
C ALA A 166 9.16 4.23 9.74
N LYS A 167 10.34 4.67 9.31
CA LYS A 167 11.31 3.83 8.61
C LYS A 167 11.74 2.65 9.49
N GLU A 168 12.05 2.93 10.75
CA GLU A 168 12.42 1.87 11.68
C GLU A 168 11.28 0.90 11.94
N LEU A 169 10.06 1.40 12.14
CA LEU A 169 8.87 0.58 12.29
C LEU A 169 8.69 -0.39 11.10
N LEU A 170 8.72 0.14 9.88
CA LEU A 170 8.54 -0.67 8.67
C LEU A 170 9.71 -1.65 8.46
N SER A 171 10.94 -1.24 8.78
CA SER A 171 12.13 -2.09 8.69
C SER A 171 12.03 -3.28 9.65
N LEU A 172 11.62 -3.06 10.89
CA LEU A 172 11.42 -4.11 11.89
C LEU A 172 10.25 -5.05 11.53
N LEU A 173 9.27 -4.56 10.78
CA LEU A 173 8.20 -5.40 10.22
C LEU A 173 8.66 -6.21 9.00
N GLY A 174 9.89 -6.00 8.53
CA GLY A 174 10.50 -6.78 7.44
C GLY A 174 10.47 -6.09 6.07
N MET A 175 10.15 -4.79 5.99
CA MET A 175 10.19 -4.05 4.72
C MET A 175 11.64 -3.96 4.21
N PRO A 176 11.93 -4.45 2.98
CA PRO A 176 13.29 -4.49 2.44
C PRO A 176 13.67 -3.14 1.81
N PHE A 177 14.12 -2.19 2.62
CA PHE A 177 14.63 -0.91 2.12
C PHE A 177 15.97 -1.06 1.40
N GLN A 178 16.19 -0.23 0.40
CA GLN A 178 17.52 -0.06 -0.23
C GLN A 178 18.49 0.59 0.76
N ASN A 179 19.73 0.11 0.75
CA ASN A 179 20.82 0.71 1.52
C ASN A 179 21.27 2.04 0.91
#